data_9e1e46678605ccc66f951a035e6ba9d8
#
_entry.id   9e1e46678605ccc66f951a035e6ba9d8
#
_cell.length_a   1.000
_cell.length_b   1.000
_cell.length_c   1.000
_cell.angle_alpha   90.00
_cell.angle_beta   90.00
_cell.angle_gamma   90.00
#
_symmetry.space_group_name_H-M   'P 1'
#
loop_
_entity.id
_entity.type
_entity.pdbx_description
1 polymer ?
#
loop_
_entity_poly.entity_id
_entity_poly.type
_entity_poly.pdbx_seq_one_letter_code
_entity_poly.pdbx_strand_id
1 'polypeptide(L)'
;MKYKMRFFAFFAAMVVFNLAANFAHPVTPTVIQELHLHDYMFGVALAVMLITNFLLSPFWGKINNYISSRLSLLICCLGYGVAQIWFAYATTELMIILARMFAGLFTGGIFVSFLTYIVNKSNPEDQGKYLTYSATIKSVASAFGYMIGGFLGEFSVRLAFLVQAGTLIAVAVAFFMICEPDSTADLKDIPAKQLMKEANPFQAFIDSRNFMCMAFVFLFAINILINFGNTGFDQAFNYYLKAQLGLTSSYNGIIKAGVGFVSFIANMSL
;
A
#
# COMPACT_ATOMS: atom_id res chain seq x y z
N MET A 1 1.11 -19.32 -23.87
CA MET A 1 2.46 -18.77 -23.53
C MET A 1 2.40 -17.29 -23.17
N LYS A 2 1.76 -16.40 -23.95
CA LYS A 2 1.64 -14.96 -23.67
C LYS A 2 0.97 -14.62 -22.31
N TYR A 3 -0.07 -15.36 -21.92
CA TYR A 3 -0.79 -15.15 -20.66
C TYR A 3 0.10 -15.37 -19.42
N LYS A 4 0.78 -16.52 -19.33
CA LYS A 4 1.69 -16.82 -18.20
C LYS A 4 2.83 -15.80 -18.09
N MET A 5 3.35 -15.32 -19.23
CA MET A 5 4.40 -14.29 -19.24
C MET A 5 3.90 -12.94 -18.73
N ARG A 6 2.65 -12.54 -19.04
CA ARG A 6 2.05 -11.30 -18.52
C ARG A 6 1.79 -11.37 -17.00
N PHE A 7 1.31 -12.50 -16.51
CA PHE A 7 1.14 -12.71 -15.07
C PHE A 7 2.48 -12.66 -14.32
N PHE A 8 3.51 -13.26 -14.89
CA PHE A 8 4.87 -13.15 -14.32
C PHE A 8 5.35 -11.69 -14.29
N ALA A 9 5.18 -10.95 -15.38
CA ALA A 9 5.54 -9.54 -15.44
C ALA A 9 4.71 -8.68 -14.46
N PHE A 10 3.43 -8.98 -14.27
CA PHE A 10 2.58 -8.34 -13.27
C PHE A 10 3.10 -8.56 -11.85
N PHE A 11 3.45 -9.80 -11.47
CA PHE A 11 4.02 -10.09 -10.16
C PHE A 11 5.41 -9.46 -9.99
N ALA A 12 6.23 -9.42 -11.03
CA ALA A 12 7.51 -8.71 -10.98
C ALA A 12 7.33 -7.20 -10.73
N ALA A 13 6.38 -6.56 -11.42
CA ALA A 13 6.03 -5.17 -11.18
C ALA A 13 5.45 -4.96 -9.75
N MET A 14 4.67 -5.92 -9.24
CA MET A 14 4.15 -5.90 -7.87
C MET A 14 5.29 -6.00 -6.83
N VAL A 15 6.34 -6.77 -7.09
CA VAL A 15 7.55 -6.80 -6.23
C VAL A 15 8.17 -5.40 -6.17
N VAL A 16 8.43 -4.79 -7.33
CA VAL A 16 9.03 -3.45 -7.40
C VAL A 16 8.15 -2.41 -6.70
N PHE A 17 6.82 -2.48 -6.89
CA PHE A 17 5.89 -1.62 -6.16
C PHE A 17 6.01 -1.79 -4.64
N ASN A 18 5.98 -3.02 -4.12
CA ASN A 18 6.02 -3.25 -2.68
C ASN A 18 7.39 -2.89 -2.07
N LEU A 19 8.49 -3.05 -2.80
CA LEU A 19 9.79 -2.50 -2.42
C LEU A 19 9.68 -0.98 -2.26
N ALA A 20 9.27 -0.28 -3.32
CA ALA A 20 9.20 1.17 -3.35
C ALA A 20 8.24 1.73 -2.31
N ALA A 21 7.06 1.15 -2.15
CA ALA A 21 6.05 1.61 -1.19
C ALA A 21 6.57 1.69 0.26
N ASN A 22 7.65 0.98 0.56
CA ASN A 22 8.22 0.91 1.90
C ASN A 22 9.51 1.74 2.10
N PHE A 23 10.02 2.45 1.08
CA PHE A 23 11.25 3.25 1.22
C PHE A 23 11.11 4.39 2.24
N ALA A 24 9.96 5.01 2.33
CA ALA A 24 9.73 6.15 3.23
C ALA A 24 9.55 5.77 4.71
N HIS A 25 9.19 4.52 5.00
CA HIS A 25 8.85 4.14 6.38
C HIS A 25 10.02 4.28 7.36
N PRO A 26 11.25 3.78 7.08
CA PRO A 26 12.37 3.88 8.01
C PRO A 26 12.89 5.31 8.18
N VAL A 27 12.62 6.21 7.21
CA VAL A 27 13.10 7.60 7.22
C VAL A 27 12.08 8.60 7.76
N THR A 28 10.81 8.24 7.86
CA THR A 28 9.75 9.12 8.40
C THR A 28 10.06 9.63 9.81
N PRO A 29 10.60 8.81 10.76
CA PRO A 29 11.05 9.31 12.05
C PRO A 29 12.08 10.44 11.96
N THR A 30 13.04 10.31 11.05
CA THR A 30 14.06 11.33 10.84
C THR A 30 13.47 12.66 10.35
N VAL A 31 12.49 12.62 9.43
CA VAL A 31 11.77 13.83 8.98
C VAL A 31 11.15 14.58 10.15
N ILE A 32 10.47 13.86 11.03
CA ILE A 32 9.74 14.45 12.17
C ILE A 32 10.73 15.11 13.13
N GLN A 33 11.87 14.48 13.38
CA GLN A 33 12.93 15.05 14.23
C GLN A 33 13.64 16.25 13.58
N GLU A 34 14.02 16.16 12.30
CA GLU A 34 14.70 17.26 11.59
C GLU A 34 13.83 18.52 11.45
N LEU A 35 12.52 18.33 11.32
CA LEU A 35 11.56 19.44 11.27
C LEU A 35 11.11 19.92 12.65
N HIS A 36 11.64 19.34 13.75
CA HIS A 36 11.26 19.66 15.13
C HIS A 36 9.74 19.60 15.39
N LEU A 37 9.07 18.61 14.76
CA LEU A 37 7.62 18.41 14.91
C LEU A 37 7.35 17.64 16.22
N HIS A 38 6.08 17.69 16.65
CA HIS A 38 5.66 16.95 17.84
C HIS A 38 5.79 15.42 17.65
N ASP A 39 6.20 14.72 18.69
CA ASP A 39 6.40 13.26 18.66
C ASP A 39 5.16 12.46 18.26
N TYR A 40 3.95 12.95 18.59
CA TYR A 40 2.72 12.28 18.18
C TYR A 40 2.55 12.15 16.64
N MET A 41 3.28 12.96 15.86
CA MET A 41 3.25 12.92 14.41
C MET A 41 3.73 11.58 13.84
N PHE A 42 4.53 10.81 14.59
CA PHE A 42 4.87 9.43 14.20
C PHE A 42 3.63 8.55 13.99
N GLY A 43 2.70 8.63 14.94
CA GLY A 43 1.46 7.87 14.88
C GLY A 43 0.43 8.50 13.94
N VAL A 44 0.24 9.82 14.06
CA VAL A 44 -0.79 10.57 13.30
C VAL A 44 -0.55 10.50 11.81
N ALA A 45 0.68 10.68 11.32
CA ALA A 45 0.99 10.62 9.90
C ALA A 45 0.60 9.28 9.26
N LEU A 46 0.85 8.16 9.96
CA LEU A 46 0.45 6.85 9.48
C LEU A 46 -1.05 6.62 9.66
N ALA A 47 -1.62 6.98 10.81
CA ALA A 47 -3.03 6.76 11.12
C ALA A 47 -3.95 7.45 10.09
N VAL A 48 -3.66 8.70 9.75
CA VAL A 48 -4.42 9.48 8.76
C VAL A 48 -4.37 8.80 7.38
N MET A 49 -3.21 8.32 6.96
CA MET A 49 -3.07 7.58 5.70
C MET A 49 -3.90 6.30 5.71
N LEU A 50 -3.84 5.52 6.80
CA LEU A 50 -4.59 4.25 6.92
C LEU A 50 -6.10 4.47 7.02
N ILE A 51 -6.56 5.50 7.73
CA ILE A 51 -7.98 5.84 7.82
C ILE A 51 -8.51 6.23 6.44
N THR A 52 -7.78 7.08 5.70
CA THR A 52 -8.18 7.49 4.36
C THR A 52 -8.19 6.30 3.39
N ASN A 53 -7.17 5.44 3.47
CA ASN A 53 -7.11 4.20 2.71
C ASN A 53 -8.33 3.30 2.99
N PHE A 54 -8.64 3.07 4.26
CA PHE A 54 -9.77 2.25 4.69
C PHE A 54 -11.10 2.80 4.16
N LEU A 55 -11.35 4.10 4.34
CA LEU A 55 -12.59 4.74 3.93
C LEU A 55 -12.79 4.71 2.40
N LEU A 56 -11.71 4.83 1.62
CA LEU A 56 -11.79 4.97 0.16
C LEU A 56 -11.52 3.66 -0.60
N SER A 57 -11.10 2.58 0.07
CA SER A 57 -10.95 1.26 -0.56
C SER A 57 -12.23 0.75 -1.23
N PRO A 58 -13.43 0.86 -0.64
CA PRO A 58 -14.66 0.43 -1.30
C PRO A 58 -14.99 1.24 -2.56
N PHE A 59 -14.68 2.55 -2.58
CA PHE A 59 -14.80 3.39 -3.77
C PHE A 59 -13.98 2.81 -4.92
N TRP A 60 -12.71 2.49 -4.69
CA TRP A 60 -11.84 1.90 -5.71
C TRP A 60 -12.31 0.51 -6.14
N GLY A 61 -12.86 -0.29 -5.21
CA GLY A 61 -13.44 -1.58 -5.52
C GLY A 61 -14.60 -1.49 -6.52
N LYS A 62 -15.46 -0.50 -6.36
CA LYS A 62 -16.56 -0.24 -7.30
C LYS A 62 -16.06 0.35 -8.63
N ILE A 63 -15.18 1.33 -8.57
CA ILE A 63 -14.61 1.99 -9.76
C ILE A 63 -13.90 0.98 -10.68
N ASN A 64 -13.23 -0.03 -10.14
CA ASN A 64 -12.54 -1.06 -10.92
C ASN A 64 -13.48 -1.83 -11.86
N ASN A 65 -14.76 -1.93 -11.55
CA ASN A 65 -15.73 -2.57 -12.45
C ASN A 65 -15.92 -1.76 -13.73
N TYR A 66 -15.65 -0.46 -13.72
CA TYR A 66 -15.90 0.46 -14.83
C TYR A 66 -14.65 0.88 -15.58
N ILE A 67 -13.57 1.23 -14.85
CA ILE A 67 -12.36 1.76 -15.48
C ILE A 67 -11.25 0.73 -15.68
N SER A 68 -11.47 -0.49 -15.29
CA SER A 68 -10.49 -1.59 -15.20
C SER A 68 -9.39 -1.40 -14.14
N SER A 69 -8.91 -2.52 -13.59
CA SER A 69 -7.78 -2.53 -12.65
C SER A 69 -6.51 -1.94 -13.26
N ARG A 70 -6.31 -2.12 -14.58
CA ARG A 70 -5.18 -1.54 -15.34
C ARG A 70 -5.12 -0.02 -15.19
N LEU A 71 -6.23 0.67 -15.42
CA LEU A 71 -6.29 2.13 -15.36
C LEU A 71 -6.28 2.62 -13.92
N SER A 72 -6.96 1.89 -13.02
CA SER A 72 -6.90 2.19 -11.58
C SER A 72 -5.49 2.10 -11.03
N LEU A 73 -4.70 1.09 -11.41
CA LEU A 73 -3.29 0.97 -11.01
C LEU A 73 -2.45 2.14 -11.53
N LEU A 74 -2.66 2.55 -12.78
CA LEU A 74 -1.98 3.73 -13.33
C LEU A 74 -2.29 4.98 -12.49
N ILE A 75 -3.57 5.30 -12.31
CA ILE A 75 -4.00 6.50 -11.59
C ILE A 75 -3.52 6.45 -10.14
N CYS A 76 -3.69 5.32 -9.47
CA CYS A 76 -3.36 5.19 -8.06
C CYS A 76 -1.86 5.21 -7.79
N CYS A 77 -1.04 4.55 -8.61
CA CYS A 77 0.41 4.61 -8.46
C CYS A 77 0.97 6.00 -8.78
N LEU A 78 0.44 6.70 -9.81
CA LEU A 78 0.80 8.09 -10.09
C LEU A 78 0.40 9.00 -8.92
N GLY A 79 -0.84 8.89 -8.43
CA GLY A 79 -1.32 9.70 -7.31
C GLY A 79 -0.52 9.46 -6.03
N TYR A 80 -0.15 8.21 -5.75
CA TYR A 80 0.72 7.90 -4.63
C TYR A 80 2.14 8.47 -4.82
N GLY A 81 2.70 8.40 -6.03
CA GLY A 81 3.98 9.02 -6.36
C GLY A 81 3.96 10.55 -6.13
N VAL A 82 2.91 11.24 -6.59
CA VAL A 82 2.71 12.68 -6.34
C VAL A 82 2.61 12.96 -4.84
N ALA A 83 1.89 12.13 -4.08
CA ALA A 83 1.81 12.27 -2.62
C ALA A 83 3.19 12.19 -1.95
N GLN A 84 4.08 11.31 -2.42
CA GLN A 84 5.43 11.19 -1.88
C GLN A 84 6.31 12.39 -2.24
N ILE A 85 6.15 12.97 -3.43
CA ILE A 85 6.81 14.23 -3.77
C ILE A 85 6.32 15.33 -2.83
N TRP A 86 5.02 15.45 -2.62
CA TRP A 86 4.47 16.43 -1.68
C TRP A 86 5.04 16.25 -0.27
N PHE A 87 5.09 15.00 0.22
CA PHE A 87 5.66 14.70 1.53
C PHE A 87 7.15 15.07 1.62
N ALA A 88 7.94 14.82 0.56
CA ALA A 88 9.37 15.16 0.50
C ALA A 88 9.67 16.67 0.69
N TYR A 89 8.69 17.51 0.37
CA TYR A 89 8.79 18.97 0.50
C TYR A 89 7.90 19.53 1.61
N ALA A 90 7.26 18.68 2.41
CA ALA A 90 6.47 19.11 3.55
C ALA A 90 7.36 19.68 4.65
N THR A 91 6.99 20.84 5.20
CA THR A 91 7.73 21.54 6.25
C THR A 91 6.90 21.76 7.51
N THR A 92 5.61 21.44 7.48
CA THR A 92 4.69 21.62 8.60
C THR A 92 3.87 20.34 8.85
N GLU A 93 3.36 20.18 10.07
CA GLU A 93 2.50 19.05 10.43
C GLU A 93 1.27 18.95 9.51
N LEU A 94 0.64 20.09 9.21
CA LEU A 94 -0.53 20.12 8.32
C LEU A 94 -0.19 19.62 6.92
N MET A 95 0.97 20.04 6.36
CA MET A 95 1.41 19.55 5.05
C MET A 95 1.64 18.04 5.06
N ILE A 96 2.25 17.50 6.12
CA ILE A 96 2.46 16.07 6.30
C ILE A 96 1.12 15.34 6.37
N ILE A 97 0.17 15.84 7.18
CA ILE A 97 -1.16 15.24 7.31
C ILE A 97 -1.87 15.21 5.96
N LEU A 98 -1.91 16.34 5.24
CA LEU A 98 -2.55 16.43 3.93
C LEU A 98 -1.89 15.54 2.89
N ALA A 99 -0.56 15.47 2.84
CA ALA A 99 0.18 14.57 1.95
C ALA A 99 -0.12 13.09 2.27
N ARG A 100 -0.26 12.73 3.55
CA ARG A 100 -0.63 11.38 3.98
C ARG A 100 -2.09 11.03 3.70
N MET A 101 -3.02 11.98 3.85
CA MET A 101 -4.42 11.81 3.41
C MET A 101 -4.46 11.54 1.91
N PHE A 102 -3.75 12.35 1.14
CA PHE A 102 -3.68 12.19 -0.31
C PHE A 102 -3.03 10.85 -0.70
N ALA A 103 -1.99 10.42 -0.02
CA ALA A 103 -1.40 9.09 -0.19
C ALA A 103 -2.42 7.97 0.11
N GLY A 104 -3.17 8.09 1.21
CA GLY A 104 -4.20 7.13 1.62
C GLY A 104 -5.30 6.96 0.58
N LEU A 105 -5.73 8.05 -0.08
CA LEU A 105 -6.72 8.03 -1.16
C LEU A 105 -6.34 7.04 -2.27
N PHE A 106 -5.07 7.00 -2.66
CA PHE A 106 -4.60 6.17 -3.77
C PHE A 106 -4.10 4.79 -3.35
N THR A 107 -3.47 4.65 -2.18
CA THR A 107 -2.93 3.36 -1.75
C THR A 107 -4.02 2.31 -1.57
N GLY A 108 -5.21 2.67 -1.10
CA GLY A 108 -6.37 1.78 -1.04
C GLY A 108 -6.72 1.21 -2.41
N GLY A 109 -6.73 2.07 -3.43
CA GLY A 109 -7.01 1.68 -4.81
C GLY A 109 -5.99 0.70 -5.39
N ILE A 110 -4.70 0.84 -5.06
CA ILE A 110 -3.65 -0.04 -5.56
C ILE A 110 -3.87 -1.48 -5.07
N PHE A 111 -4.05 -1.65 -3.75
CA PHE A 111 -4.23 -3.00 -3.18
C PHE A 111 -5.53 -3.66 -3.66
N VAL A 112 -6.62 -2.91 -3.72
CA VAL A 112 -7.88 -3.40 -4.27
C VAL A 112 -7.72 -3.80 -5.74
N SER A 113 -7.04 -2.98 -6.55
CA SER A 113 -6.83 -3.28 -7.97
C SER A 113 -5.93 -4.49 -8.20
N PHE A 114 -4.95 -4.75 -7.34
CA PHE A 114 -4.17 -5.99 -7.40
C PHE A 114 -5.05 -7.22 -7.24
N LEU A 115 -5.89 -7.23 -6.21
CA LEU A 115 -6.78 -8.35 -5.94
C LEU A 115 -7.81 -8.51 -7.05
N THR A 116 -8.42 -7.42 -7.50
CA THR A 116 -9.40 -7.43 -8.59
C THR A 116 -8.78 -7.96 -9.89
N TYR A 117 -7.59 -7.50 -10.26
CA TYR A 117 -6.89 -7.98 -11.44
C TYR A 117 -6.58 -9.49 -11.38
N ILE A 118 -6.09 -9.97 -10.23
CA ILE A 118 -5.81 -11.38 -10.02
C ILE A 118 -7.09 -12.20 -10.19
N VAL A 119 -8.18 -11.80 -9.52
CA VAL A 119 -9.45 -12.53 -9.58
C VAL A 119 -10.05 -12.52 -10.99
N ASN A 120 -10.04 -11.38 -11.67
CA ASN A 120 -10.64 -11.24 -12.99
C ASN A 120 -9.84 -11.92 -14.11
N LYS A 121 -8.54 -12.08 -13.94
CA LYS A 121 -7.64 -12.60 -14.98
C LYS A 121 -7.10 -13.98 -14.70
N SER A 122 -7.34 -14.60 -13.55
CA SER A 122 -6.91 -15.97 -13.25
C SER A 122 -8.07 -16.96 -13.36
N ASN A 123 -7.73 -18.22 -13.64
CA ASN A 123 -8.70 -19.30 -13.52
C ASN A 123 -9.14 -19.48 -12.06
N PRO A 124 -10.41 -19.83 -11.78
CA PRO A 124 -10.89 -20.03 -10.41
C PRO A 124 -10.02 -20.98 -9.57
N GLU A 125 -9.50 -22.03 -10.20
CA GLU A 125 -8.61 -23.02 -9.53
C GLU A 125 -7.27 -22.44 -9.10
N ASP A 126 -6.76 -21.43 -9.81
CA ASP A 126 -5.45 -20.80 -9.53
C ASP A 126 -5.56 -19.53 -8.63
N GLN A 127 -6.77 -19.00 -8.42
CA GLN A 127 -6.97 -17.74 -7.67
C GLN A 127 -6.35 -17.77 -6.30
N GLY A 128 -6.60 -18.81 -5.51
CA GLY A 128 -6.05 -18.95 -4.16
C GLY A 128 -4.51 -18.91 -4.16
N LYS A 129 -3.89 -19.60 -5.10
CA LYS A 129 -2.43 -19.61 -5.28
C LYS A 129 -1.87 -18.21 -5.60
N TYR A 130 -2.50 -17.50 -6.54
CA TYR A 130 -2.03 -16.16 -6.92
C TYR A 130 -2.29 -15.11 -5.83
N LEU A 131 -3.37 -15.23 -5.06
CA LEU A 131 -3.60 -14.40 -3.89
C LEU A 131 -2.54 -14.65 -2.80
N THR A 132 -2.15 -15.91 -2.60
CA THR A 132 -1.04 -16.27 -1.69
C THR A 132 0.28 -15.67 -2.17
N TYR A 133 0.58 -15.73 -3.47
CA TYR A 133 1.77 -15.06 -4.03
C TYR A 133 1.74 -13.56 -3.79
N SER A 134 0.60 -12.91 -3.98
CA SER A 134 0.43 -11.48 -3.69
C SER A 134 0.73 -11.14 -2.23
N ALA A 135 0.22 -11.93 -1.28
CA ALA A 135 0.47 -11.75 0.14
C ALA A 135 1.95 -11.98 0.51
N THR A 136 2.58 -13.02 -0.04
CA THR A 136 4.01 -13.30 0.16
C THR A 136 4.88 -12.18 -0.40
N ILE A 137 4.62 -11.72 -1.63
CA ILE A 137 5.33 -10.60 -2.25
C ILE A 137 5.19 -9.35 -1.38
N LYS A 138 3.98 -9.03 -0.91
CA LYS A 138 3.76 -7.88 -0.03
C LYS A 138 4.64 -7.96 1.22
N SER A 139 4.68 -9.11 1.90
CA SER A 139 5.45 -9.29 3.12
C SER A 139 6.96 -9.19 2.88
N VAL A 140 7.47 -9.99 1.94
CA VAL A 140 8.93 -10.10 1.68
C VAL A 140 9.49 -8.83 1.05
N ALA A 141 8.85 -8.33 -0.01
CA ALA A 141 9.32 -7.13 -0.69
C ALA A 141 9.25 -5.89 0.22
N SER A 142 8.23 -5.81 1.11
CA SER A 142 8.17 -4.72 2.08
C SER A 142 9.38 -4.70 3.01
N ALA A 143 9.81 -5.85 3.50
CA ALA A 143 10.97 -5.95 4.39
C ALA A 143 12.26 -5.47 3.71
N PHE A 144 12.51 -5.91 2.47
CA PHE A 144 13.65 -5.42 1.69
C PHE A 144 13.49 -3.93 1.29
N GLY A 145 12.26 -3.47 1.06
CA GLY A 145 11.96 -2.06 0.84
C GLY A 145 12.37 -1.17 2.02
N TYR A 146 12.10 -1.62 3.25
CA TYR A 146 12.60 -0.97 4.46
C TYR A 146 14.13 -0.85 4.48
N MET A 147 14.83 -1.93 4.12
CA MET A 147 16.30 -1.92 4.08
C MET A 147 16.82 -0.89 3.06
N ILE A 148 16.31 -0.93 1.83
CA ILE A 148 16.72 0.01 0.77
C ILE A 148 16.40 1.44 1.18
N GLY A 149 15.20 1.70 1.71
CA GLY A 149 14.78 3.00 2.20
C GLY A 149 15.65 3.52 3.34
N GLY A 150 16.05 2.64 4.26
CA GLY A 150 16.96 2.97 5.34
C GLY A 150 18.32 3.45 4.84
N PHE A 151 18.91 2.73 3.88
CA PHE A 151 20.17 3.13 3.25
C PHE A 151 20.03 4.44 2.46
N LEU A 152 18.95 4.61 1.67
CA LEU A 152 18.69 5.87 0.97
C LEU A 152 18.58 7.05 1.94
N GLY A 153 17.97 6.83 3.11
CA GLY A 153 17.81 7.83 4.15
C GLY A 153 19.13 8.33 4.76
N GLU A 154 20.19 7.51 4.74
CA GLU A 154 21.52 7.93 5.18
C GLU A 154 22.18 8.95 4.26
N PHE A 155 21.89 8.87 2.94
CA PHE A 155 22.36 9.88 1.99
C PHE A 155 21.51 11.17 2.12
N SER A 156 20.19 11.03 2.12
CA SER A 156 19.25 12.13 2.29
C SER A 156 17.84 11.58 2.50
N VAL A 157 17.17 12.08 3.52
CA VAL A 157 15.76 11.76 3.79
C VAL A 157 14.88 12.10 2.57
N ARG A 158 15.10 13.29 1.98
CA ARG A 158 14.39 13.73 0.78
C ARG A 158 14.61 12.80 -0.41
N LEU A 159 15.86 12.31 -0.59
CA LEU A 159 16.19 11.38 -1.66
C LEU A 159 15.38 10.09 -1.57
N ALA A 160 15.19 9.53 -0.38
CA ALA A 160 14.39 8.32 -0.18
C ALA A 160 12.94 8.50 -0.68
N PHE A 161 12.31 9.63 -0.40
CA PHE A 161 10.96 9.94 -0.89
C PHE A 161 10.91 10.17 -2.41
N LEU A 162 11.90 10.85 -2.97
CA LEU A 162 11.94 11.14 -4.41
C LEU A 162 12.24 9.87 -5.22
N VAL A 163 13.14 8.99 -4.74
CA VAL A 163 13.37 7.67 -5.35
C VAL A 163 12.11 6.82 -5.26
N GLN A 164 11.42 6.82 -4.12
CA GLN A 164 10.12 6.17 -3.99
C GLN A 164 9.13 6.69 -5.04
N ALA A 165 8.96 8.01 -5.13
CA ALA A 165 8.04 8.62 -6.08
C ALA A 165 8.37 8.27 -7.53
N GLY A 166 9.64 8.37 -7.93
CA GLY A 166 10.11 8.01 -9.26
C GLY A 166 9.85 6.53 -9.59
N THR A 167 10.10 5.63 -8.64
CA THR A 167 9.84 4.20 -8.81
C THR A 167 8.34 3.92 -8.93
N LEU A 168 7.49 4.57 -8.11
CA LEU A 168 6.04 4.43 -8.19
C LEU A 168 5.48 4.91 -9.55
N ILE A 169 6.00 6.02 -10.07
CA ILE A 169 5.63 6.53 -11.40
C ILE A 169 6.06 5.54 -12.50
N ALA A 170 7.27 5.01 -12.43
CA ALA A 170 7.76 4.02 -13.39
C ALA A 170 6.90 2.74 -13.36
N VAL A 171 6.57 2.26 -12.17
CA VAL A 171 5.70 1.08 -11.98
C VAL A 171 4.27 1.35 -12.43
N ALA A 172 3.74 2.57 -12.28
CA ALA A 172 2.44 2.95 -12.83
C ALA A 172 2.38 2.72 -14.34
N VAL A 173 3.39 3.20 -15.06
CA VAL A 173 3.52 3.00 -16.51
C VAL A 173 3.69 1.50 -16.83
N ALA A 174 4.52 0.79 -16.06
CA ALA A 174 4.72 -0.65 -16.26
C ALA A 174 3.41 -1.44 -16.11
N PHE A 175 2.60 -1.19 -15.07
CA PHE A 175 1.29 -1.83 -14.92
C PHE A 175 0.36 -1.50 -16.09
N PHE A 176 0.35 -0.25 -16.55
CA PHE A 176 -0.46 0.13 -17.69
C PHE A 176 -0.06 -0.60 -18.98
N MET A 177 1.21 -0.90 -19.17
CA MET A 177 1.70 -1.64 -20.35
C MET A 177 1.50 -3.16 -20.22
N ILE A 178 1.64 -3.71 -19.01
CA ILE A 178 1.60 -5.16 -18.76
C ILE A 178 0.17 -5.68 -18.62
N CYS A 179 -0.68 -4.96 -17.86
CA CYS A 179 -2.02 -5.41 -17.54
C CYS A 179 -2.97 -5.25 -18.74
N GLU A 180 -3.84 -6.22 -18.90
CA GLU A 180 -4.96 -6.14 -19.86
C GLU A 180 -6.17 -5.48 -19.21
N PRO A 181 -7.01 -4.78 -19.99
CA PRO A 181 -8.28 -4.29 -19.47
C PRO A 181 -9.14 -5.45 -18.93
N ASP A 182 -9.76 -5.23 -17.79
CA ASP A 182 -10.57 -6.22 -17.07
C ASP A 182 -11.89 -5.64 -16.55
N SER A 183 -12.29 -4.46 -17.04
CA SER A 183 -13.59 -3.85 -16.71
C SER A 183 -14.74 -4.73 -17.19
N THR A 184 -15.79 -4.83 -16.36
CA THR A 184 -16.99 -5.62 -16.63
C THR A 184 -18.14 -4.77 -17.16
N ALA A 185 -18.05 -3.45 -17.05
CA ALA A 185 -19.04 -2.48 -17.51
C ALA A 185 -18.35 -1.26 -18.12
N ASP A 186 -19.06 -0.51 -18.97
CA ASP A 186 -18.54 0.74 -19.52
C ASP A 186 -19.04 1.93 -18.69
N LEU A 187 -18.14 2.85 -18.35
CA LEU A 187 -18.48 4.11 -17.67
C LEU A 187 -19.51 4.94 -18.41
N LYS A 188 -19.59 4.81 -19.74
CA LYS A 188 -20.53 5.56 -20.57
C LYS A 188 -21.97 5.15 -20.37
N ASP A 189 -22.20 3.93 -19.89
CA ASP A 189 -23.54 3.35 -19.75
C ASP A 189 -24.19 3.69 -18.40
N ILE A 190 -23.48 4.38 -17.51
CA ILE A 190 -23.97 4.67 -16.15
C ILE A 190 -24.10 6.17 -15.91
N PRO A 191 -25.27 6.62 -15.45
CA PRO A 191 -25.45 8.00 -15.00
C PRO A 191 -24.49 8.35 -13.87
N ALA A 192 -23.82 9.51 -13.93
CA ALA A 192 -22.89 9.96 -12.90
C ALA A 192 -23.48 9.89 -11.48
N LYS A 193 -24.77 10.17 -11.33
CA LYS A 193 -25.49 10.10 -10.05
C LYS A 193 -25.56 8.66 -9.51
N GLN A 194 -25.72 7.66 -10.37
CA GLN A 194 -25.71 6.25 -9.97
C GLN A 194 -24.32 5.82 -9.57
N LEU A 195 -23.30 6.19 -10.36
CA LEU A 195 -21.89 5.93 -10.05
C LEU A 195 -21.50 6.52 -8.68
N MET A 196 -21.87 7.76 -8.39
CA MET A 196 -21.62 8.39 -7.08
C MET A 196 -22.32 7.67 -5.93
N LYS A 197 -23.54 7.18 -6.14
CA LYS A 197 -24.28 6.40 -5.13
C LYS A 197 -23.63 5.04 -4.88
N GLU A 198 -23.25 4.31 -5.93
CA GLU A 198 -22.63 2.98 -5.83
C GLU A 198 -21.19 3.06 -5.32
N ALA A 199 -20.45 4.10 -5.68
CA ALA A 199 -19.08 4.36 -5.23
C ALA A 199 -19.01 4.98 -3.84
N ASN A 200 -20.15 5.22 -3.18
CA ASN A 200 -20.17 5.72 -1.81
C ASN A 200 -19.50 4.72 -0.86
N PRO A 201 -18.38 5.06 -0.21
CA PRO A 201 -17.67 4.15 0.67
C PRO A 201 -18.55 3.66 1.84
N PHE A 202 -19.43 4.49 2.35
CA PHE A 202 -20.33 4.11 3.45
C PHE A 202 -21.39 3.07 3.02
N GLN A 203 -21.82 3.08 1.76
CA GLN A 203 -22.77 2.09 1.25
C GLN A 203 -22.18 0.67 1.31
N ALA A 204 -20.91 0.50 1.00
CA ALA A 204 -20.25 -0.79 1.06
C ALA A 204 -20.23 -1.36 2.50
N PHE A 205 -20.06 -0.50 3.50
CA PHE A 205 -20.15 -0.94 4.92
C PHE A 205 -21.58 -1.32 5.32
N ILE A 206 -22.60 -0.61 4.82
CA ILE A 206 -24.01 -0.96 5.05
C ILE A 206 -24.33 -2.29 4.39
N ASP A 207 -23.93 -2.47 3.12
CA ASP A 207 -24.19 -3.68 2.35
C ASP A 207 -23.49 -4.91 2.95
N SER A 208 -22.38 -4.73 3.65
CA SER A 208 -21.65 -5.81 4.33
C SER A 208 -22.52 -6.53 5.38
N ARG A 209 -23.52 -5.85 5.93
CA ARG A 209 -24.46 -6.44 6.88
C ARG A 209 -25.17 -7.68 6.30
N ASN A 210 -25.38 -7.72 4.99
CA ASN A 210 -26.12 -8.79 4.32
C ASN A 210 -25.40 -10.13 4.30
N PHE A 211 -24.07 -10.14 4.43
CA PHE A 211 -23.24 -11.36 4.47
C PHE A 211 -22.51 -11.55 5.81
N MET A 212 -22.69 -10.61 6.74
CA MET A 212 -22.03 -10.67 8.04
C MET A 212 -22.66 -11.76 8.91
N CYS A 213 -21.93 -12.84 9.13
CA CYS A 213 -22.27 -13.89 10.10
C CYS A 213 -21.26 -13.88 11.27
N MET A 214 -21.56 -14.58 12.34
CA MET A 214 -20.72 -14.62 13.54
C MET A 214 -19.27 -15.01 13.23
N ALA A 215 -19.05 -15.95 12.31
CA ALA A 215 -17.71 -16.37 11.90
C ALA A 215 -16.93 -15.20 11.25
N PHE A 216 -17.58 -14.43 10.37
CA PHE A 216 -16.94 -13.25 9.76
C PHE A 216 -16.67 -12.15 10.80
N VAL A 217 -17.58 -11.93 11.77
CA VAL A 217 -17.35 -10.97 12.85
C VAL A 217 -16.10 -11.34 13.64
N PHE A 218 -15.93 -12.60 14.02
CA PHE A 218 -14.72 -13.05 14.72
C PHE A 218 -13.46 -12.92 13.85
N LEU A 219 -13.53 -13.31 12.57
CA LEU A 219 -12.40 -13.19 11.65
C LEU A 219 -11.96 -11.71 11.49
N PHE A 220 -12.91 -10.80 11.34
CA PHE A 220 -12.61 -9.38 11.25
C PHE A 220 -12.05 -8.82 12.57
N ALA A 221 -12.63 -9.20 13.71
CA ALA A 221 -12.13 -8.79 15.02
C ALA A 221 -10.70 -9.26 15.26
N ILE A 222 -10.38 -10.52 14.97
CA ILE A 222 -9.03 -11.08 15.07
C ILE A 222 -8.08 -10.32 14.13
N ASN A 223 -8.47 -10.09 12.88
CA ASN A 223 -7.63 -9.31 11.92
C ASN A 223 -7.38 -7.88 12.41
N ILE A 224 -8.39 -7.20 12.94
CA ILE A 224 -8.24 -5.85 13.49
C ILE A 224 -7.23 -5.86 14.64
N LEU A 225 -7.38 -6.78 15.61
CA LEU A 225 -6.49 -6.88 16.77
C LEU A 225 -5.04 -7.20 16.36
N ILE A 226 -4.84 -8.15 15.45
CA ILE A 226 -3.51 -8.52 14.95
C ILE A 226 -2.86 -7.32 14.23
N ASN A 227 -3.58 -6.68 13.30
CA ASN A 227 -3.03 -5.54 12.57
C ASN A 227 -2.78 -4.33 13.46
N PHE A 228 -3.66 -4.07 14.44
CA PHE A 228 -3.46 -3.02 15.44
C PHE A 228 -2.19 -3.28 16.26
N GLY A 229 -2.03 -4.50 16.78
CA GLY A 229 -0.84 -4.89 17.55
C GLY A 229 0.44 -4.79 16.74
N ASN A 230 0.45 -5.36 15.52
CA ASN A 230 1.63 -5.32 14.64
C ASN A 230 2.00 -3.89 14.24
N THR A 231 1.02 -3.08 13.83
CA THR A 231 1.27 -1.69 13.42
C THR A 231 1.73 -0.83 14.61
N GLY A 232 1.10 -1.01 15.77
CA GLY A 232 1.50 -0.32 17.00
C GLY A 232 2.92 -0.68 17.41
N PHE A 233 3.26 -1.98 17.42
CA PHE A 233 4.61 -2.45 17.69
C PHE A 233 5.62 -1.86 16.68
N ASP A 234 5.33 -1.93 15.39
CA ASP A 234 6.22 -1.44 14.34
C ASP A 234 6.52 0.07 14.47
N GLN A 235 5.49 0.87 14.77
CA GLN A 235 5.67 2.30 14.95
C GLN A 235 6.44 2.62 16.24
N ALA A 236 6.09 1.97 17.35
CA ALA A 236 6.79 2.14 18.62
C ALA A 236 8.26 1.70 18.50
N PHE A 237 8.52 0.58 17.81
CA PHE A 237 9.86 0.07 17.59
C PHE A 237 10.71 1.02 16.72
N ASN A 238 10.14 1.53 15.61
CA ASN A 238 10.81 2.52 14.77
C ASN A 238 11.18 3.79 15.56
N TYR A 239 10.24 4.29 16.38
CA TYR A 239 10.48 5.43 17.25
C TYR A 239 11.57 5.12 18.28
N TYR A 240 11.50 3.97 18.96
CA TYR A 240 12.46 3.55 19.96
C TYR A 240 13.89 3.47 19.39
N LEU A 241 14.06 2.84 18.24
CA LEU A 241 15.37 2.73 17.59
C LEU A 241 15.97 4.11 17.28
N LYS A 242 15.14 5.04 16.81
CA LYS A 242 15.60 6.37 16.41
C LYS A 242 15.73 7.33 17.59
N ALA A 243 14.68 7.48 18.41
CA ALA A 243 14.59 8.51 19.43
C ALA A 243 15.30 8.12 20.74
N GLN A 244 15.29 6.83 21.11
CA GLN A 244 15.88 6.35 22.36
C GLN A 244 17.30 5.81 22.18
N LEU A 245 17.55 5.05 21.10
CA LEU A 245 18.86 4.45 20.86
C LEU A 245 19.73 5.27 19.90
N GLY A 246 19.20 6.32 19.26
CA GLY A 246 19.94 7.16 18.32
C GLY A 246 20.44 6.43 17.06
N LEU A 247 19.87 5.25 16.74
CA LEU A 247 20.31 4.45 15.60
C LEU A 247 19.90 5.09 14.28
N THR A 248 20.70 4.85 13.24
CA THR A 248 20.39 5.35 11.90
C THR A 248 19.24 4.57 11.25
N SER A 249 18.64 5.14 10.22
CA SER A 249 17.53 4.52 9.49
C SER A 249 17.91 3.17 8.86
N SER A 250 19.19 2.96 8.53
CA SER A 250 19.70 1.69 7.98
C SER A 250 19.59 0.53 8.97
N TYR A 251 19.86 0.76 10.27
CA TYR A 251 19.69 -0.29 11.28
C TYR A 251 18.26 -0.79 11.35
N ASN A 252 17.29 0.12 11.32
CA ASN A 252 15.87 -0.25 11.25
C ASN A 252 15.58 -1.08 9.99
N GLY A 253 16.11 -0.67 8.84
CA GLY A 253 16.00 -1.38 7.57
C GLY A 253 16.56 -2.80 7.63
N ILE A 254 17.77 -2.97 8.20
CA ILE A 254 18.44 -4.27 8.34
C ILE A 254 17.65 -5.21 9.25
N ILE A 255 17.17 -4.72 10.40
CA ILE A 255 16.36 -5.53 11.33
C ILE A 255 15.07 -6.01 10.64
N LYS A 256 14.37 -5.12 9.94
CA LYS A 256 13.16 -5.49 9.21
C LYS A 256 13.43 -6.46 8.05
N ALA A 257 14.54 -6.30 7.34
CA ALA A 257 14.96 -7.26 6.31
C ALA A 257 15.24 -8.64 6.90
N GLY A 258 15.89 -8.71 8.07
CA GLY A 258 16.11 -9.97 8.80
C GLY A 258 14.79 -10.65 9.18
N VAL A 259 13.83 -9.91 9.72
CA VAL A 259 12.48 -10.43 10.01
C VAL A 259 11.79 -10.92 8.74
N GLY A 260 11.88 -10.16 7.63
CA GLY A 260 11.32 -10.56 6.34
C GLY A 260 11.95 -11.83 5.79
N PHE A 261 13.26 -12.01 5.95
CA PHE A 261 13.97 -13.22 5.54
C PHE A 261 13.53 -14.46 6.33
N VAL A 262 13.42 -14.33 7.66
CA VAL A 262 12.90 -15.42 8.52
C VAL A 262 11.45 -15.76 8.14
N SER A 263 10.62 -14.74 7.92
CA SER A 263 9.23 -14.93 7.48
C SER A 263 9.14 -15.63 6.13
N PHE A 264 10.06 -15.31 5.19
CA PHE A 264 10.12 -15.99 3.89
C PHE A 264 10.42 -17.48 4.05
N ILE A 265 11.44 -17.84 4.85
CA ILE A 265 11.78 -19.24 5.13
C ILE A 265 10.60 -19.97 5.79
N ALA A 266 9.97 -19.36 6.79
CA ALA A 266 8.81 -19.94 7.47
C ALA A 266 7.66 -20.20 6.51
N ASN A 267 7.35 -19.27 5.60
CA ASN A 267 6.28 -19.44 4.61
C ASN A 267 6.61 -20.49 3.53
N MET A 268 7.88 -20.78 3.28
CA MET A 268 8.27 -21.86 2.36
C MET A 268 8.26 -23.25 2.99
N SER A 269 8.24 -23.33 4.32
CA SER A 269 8.24 -24.60 5.07
C SER A 269 6.83 -25.12 5.40
N LEU A 270 5.81 -24.32 5.12
CA LEU A 270 4.38 -24.65 5.23
C LEU A 270 3.78 -25.02 3.86
#